data_324ad77ffa88176b54ce6243ff47cf64
#
_entry.id   324ad77ffa88176b54ce6243ff47cf64
#
_cell.length_a   1.000
_cell.length_b   1.000
_cell.length_c   1.000
_cell.angle_alpha   90.00
_cell.angle_beta   90.00
_cell.angle_gamma   90.00
#
_symmetry.space_group_name_H-M   'P 1'
#
loop_
_entity.id
_entity.type
_entity.pdbx_description
1 polymer ?
#
loop_
_entity_poly.entity_id
_entity_poly.type
_entity_poly.pdbx_seq_one_letter_code
_entity_poly.pdbx_strand_id
1 'polypeptide(L)'
;MSTALVIEDSLTEMEILTACLQRGGFNVATATSGEEALTKISNAKPDVIILDVVLPGCSGFELCRELKADALTNKIPVVMCSTKSTDMDKFWGMKQGADAYITKPIDQEELVRTVKQLIKG
;
A
#
# COMPACT_ATOMS: atom_id res chain seq x y z
N MET A 1 16.02 -0.40 9.57
CA MET A 1 15.42 -0.92 8.33
C MET A 1 13.99 -0.40 8.20
N SER A 2 13.61 0.00 7.00
CA SER A 2 12.27 0.52 6.77
C SER A 2 11.22 -0.59 6.79
N THR A 3 10.04 -0.25 7.27
CA THR A 3 8.92 -1.19 7.37
C THR A 3 7.81 -0.82 6.39
N ALA A 4 7.37 -1.79 5.61
CA ALA A 4 6.22 -1.66 4.72
C ALA A 4 5.03 -2.39 5.34
N LEU A 5 3.87 -1.76 5.34
CA LEU A 5 2.62 -2.40 5.73
C LEU A 5 1.88 -2.78 4.45
N VAL A 6 1.65 -4.07 4.24
CA VAL A 6 0.92 -4.59 3.09
C VAL A 6 -0.53 -4.85 3.51
N ILE A 7 -1.46 -4.21 2.82
CA ILE A 7 -2.90 -4.34 3.09
C ILE A 7 -3.54 -5.04 1.89
N GLU A 8 -3.88 -6.31 2.07
CA GLU A 8 -4.31 -7.20 1.00
C GLU A 8 -5.11 -8.35 1.60
N ASP A 9 -6.30 -8.67 1.05
CA ASP A 9 -7.10 -9.76 1.60
C ASP A 9 -6.84 -11.12 0.95
N SER A 10 -6.20 -11.15 -0.21
CA SER A 10 -5.80 -12.41 -0.85
C SER A 10 -4.47 -12.88 -0.26
N LEU A 11 -4.47 -14.07 0.35
CA LEU A 11 -3.24 -14.61 0.95
C LEU A 11 -2.15 -14.85 -0.10
N THR A 12 -2.52 -15.28 -1.30
CA THR A 12 -1.56 -15.50 -2.39
C THR A 12 -0.89 -14.18 -2.79
N GLU A 13 -1.68 -13.13 -2.98
CA GLU A 13 -1.14 -11.82 -3.35
C GLU A 13 -0.33 -11.22 -2.21
N MET A 14 -0.76 -11.43 -0.97
CA MET A 14 -0.03 -11.01 0.22
C MET A 14 1.37 -11.62 0.25
N GLU A 15 1.48 -12.91 -0.04
CA GLU A 15 2.77 -13.61 -0.06
C GLU A 15 3.68 -13.07 -1.15
N ILE A 16 3.13 -12.79 -2.33
CA ILE A 16 3.89 -12.24 -3.45
C ILE A 16 4.48 -10.87 -3.08
N LEU A 17 3.63 -9.99 -2.56
CA LEU A 17 4.06 -8.64 -2.17
C LEU A 17 5.08 -8.69 -1.05
N THR A 18 4.83 -9.52 -0.04
CA THR A 18 5.74 -9.67 1.10
C THR A 18 7.12 -10.16 0.65
N ALA A 19 7.16 -11.19 -0.20
CA ALA A 19 8.42 -11.73 -0.71
C ALA A 19 9.19 -10.68 -1.52
N CYS A 20 8.50 -9.93 -2.38
CA CYS A 20 9.12 -8.87 -3.18
C CYS A 20 9.77 -7.81 -2.28
N LEU A 21 9.04 -7.36 -1.27
CA LEU A 21 9.53 -6.31 -0.39
C LEU A 21 10.67 -6.79 0.51
N GLN A 22 10.59 -8.03 1.02
CA GLN A 22 11.66 -8.59 1.82
C GLN A 22 12.95 -8.73 1.01
N ARG A 23 12.85 -9.16 -0.25
CA ARG A 23 14.02 -9.21 -1.14
C ARG A 23 14.61 -7.82 -1.38
N GLY A 24 13.77 -6.79 -1.33
CA GLY A 24 14.22 -5.41 -1.46
C GLY A 24 14.82 -4.83 -0.20
N GLY A 25 14.85 -5.58 0.90
CA GLY A 25 15.46 -5.14 2.15
C GLY A 25 14.50 -4.50 3.15
N PHE A 26 13.18 -4.66 2.96
CA PHE A 26 12.20 -4.09 3.88
C PHE A 26 11.72 -5.12 4.89
N ASN A 27 11.42 -4.64 6.11
CA ASN A 27 10.60 -5.39 7.04
C ASN A 27 9.16 -5.27 6.57
N VAL A 28 8.35 -6.32 6.73
CA VAL A 28 6.97 -6.31 6.25
C VAL A 28 6.02 -6.66 7.38
N ALA A 29 5.04 -5.79 7.59
CA ALA A 29 3.86 -6.08 8.41
C ALA A 29 2.69 -6.25 7.45
N THR A 30 1.67 -7.01 7.84
CA THR A 30 0.54 -7.33 6.97
C THR A 30 -0.79 -7.05 7.66
N ALA A 31 -1.79 -6.72 6.84
CA ALA A 31 -3.17 -6.57 7.29
C ALA A 31 -4.09 -7.06 6.17
N THR A 32 -5.19 -7.71 6.53
CA THR A 32 -6.13 -8.28 5.56
C THR A 32 -7.37 -7.41 5.34
N SER A 33 -7.49 -6.32 6.08
CA SER A 33 -8.60 -5.39 5.96
C SER A 33 -8.17 -3.99 6.34
N GLY A 34 -8.99 -3.00 6.01
CA GLY A 34 -8.74 -1.62 6.41
C GLY A 34 -8.76 -1.45 7.92
N GLU A 35 -9.68 -2.13 8.60
CA GLU A 35 -9.80 -2.05 10.04
C GLU A 35 -8.54 -2.58 10.74
N GLU A 36 -8.07 -3.75 10.32
CA GLU A 36 -6.83 -4.31 10.85
C GLU A 36 -5.64 -3.38 10.58
N ALA A 37 -5.60 -2.80 9.39
CA ALA A 37 -4.54 -1.88 9.01
C ALA A 37 -4.49 -0.65 9.94
N LEU A 38 -5.64 -0.05 10.21
CA LEU A 38 -5.71 1.12 11.08
C LEU A 38 -5.22 0.80 12.48
N THR A 39 -5.56 -0.38 13.01
CA THR A 39 -5.08 -0.83 14.32
C THR A 39 -3.56 -0.95 14.32
N LYS A 40 -2.99 -1.57 13.29
CA LYS A 40 -1.54 -1.76 13.21
C LYS A 40 -0.79 -0.43 13.04
N ILE A 41 -1.32 0.48 12.23
CA ILE A 41 -0.72 1.81 12.06
C ILE A 41 -0.73 2.59 13.38
N SER A 42 -1.81 2.47 14.14
CA SER A 42 -1.92 3.10 15.45
C SER A 42 -0.85 2.60 16.43
N ASN A 43 -0.54 1.31 16.36
CA ASN A 43 0.47 0.71 17.25
C ASN A 43 1.89 1.02 16.81
N ALA A 44 2.15 1.02 15.49
CA ALA A 44 3.48 1.31 14.97
C ALA A 44 3.34 1.82 13.53
N LYS A 45 3.70 3.08 13.30
CA LYS A 45 3.61 3.68 11.97
C LYS A 45 4.60 3.03 11.01
N PRO A 46 4.12 2.54 9.85
CA PRO A 46 5.04 2.05 8.82
C PRO A 46 5.68 3.21 8.06
N ASP A 47 6.74 2.90 7.33
CA ASP A 47 7.40 3.89 6.47
C ASP A 47 6.72 4.02 5.11
N VAL A 48 5.98 2.99 4.70
CA VAL A 48 5.21 2.98 3.45
C VAL A 48 4.04 2.02 3.60
N ILE A 49 2.95 2.31 2.90
CA ILE A 49 1.76 1.45 2.87
C ILE A 49 1.56 0.95 1.45
N ILE A 50 1.44 -0.36 1.29
CA ILE A 50 1.10 -1.00 0.02
C ILE A 50 -0.35 -1.47 0.15
N LEU A 51 -1.22 -0.99 -0.72
CA LEU A 51 -2.66 -1.06 -0.52
C LEU A 51 -3.37 -1.56 -1.77
N ASP A 52 -4.15 -2.65 -1.64
CA ASP A 52 -5.03 -3.07 -2.73
C ASP A 52 -6.31 -2.22 -2.71
N VAL A 53 -6.88 -2.02 -3.88
CA VAL A 53 -8.14 -1.29 -4.05
C VAL A 53 -9.31 -2.12 -3.55
N VAL A 54 -9.30 -3.43 -3.78
CA VAL A 54 -10.41 -4.32 -3.42
C VAL A 54 -10.15 -4.94 -2.05
N LEU A 55 -10.87 -4.47 -1.04
CA LEU A 55 -10.74 -4.93 0.34
C LEU A 55 -12.13 -5.22 0.92
N PRO A 56 -12.22 -6.10 1.93
CA PRO A 56 -13.50 -6.29 2.63
C PRO A 56 -13.84 -5.06 3.47
N GLY A 57 -15.11 -4.71 3.50
CA GLY A 57 -15.64 -3.64 4.34
C GLY A 57 -15.57 -2.27 3.69
N CYS A 58 -14.40 -1.81 3.33
CA CYS A 58 -14.22 -0.54 2.61
C CYS A 58 -13.23 -0.72 1.46
N SER A 59 -13.32 0.13 0.46
CA SER A 59 -12.38 0.06 -0.66
C SER A 59 -11.02 0.64 -0.26
N GLY A 60 -9.96 0.25 -0.98
CA GLY A 60 -8.65 0.85 -0.79
C GLY A 60 -8.65 2.34 -1.12
N PHE A 61 -9.51 2.77 -2.03
CA PHE A 61 -9.67 4.20 -2.34
C PHE A 61 -10.13 4.98 -1.10
N GLU A 62 -11.14 4.46 -0.40
CA GLU A 62 -11.65 5.09 0.81
C GLU A 62 -10.62 5.12 1.92
N LEU A 63 -9.92 3.99 2.11
CA LEU A 63 -8.88 3.90 3.12
C LEU A 63 -7.74 4.88 2.84
N CYS A 64 -7.32 5.00 1.59
CA CYS A 64 -6.29 5.97 1.20
C CYS A 64 -6.73 7.39 1.54
N ARG A 65 -7.96 7.74 1.21
CA ARG A 65 -8.50 9.08 1.51
C ARG A 65 -8.49 9.36 3.01
N GLU A 66 -8.90 8.37 3.82
CA GLU A 66 -8.86 8.49 5.29
C GLU A 66 -7.45 8.74 5.80
N LEU A 67 -6.49 7.93 5.33
CA LEU A 67 -5.10 8.05 5.75
C LEU A 67 -4.51 9.41 5.38
N LYS A 68 -4.85 9.92 4.21
CA LYS A 68 -4.33 11.21 3.74
C LYS A 68 -5.03 12.40 4.38
N ALA A 69 -6.22 12.20 4.95
CA ALA A 69 -6.94 13.25 5.65
C ALA A 69 -6.54 13.38 7.12
N ASP A 70 -5.94 12.34 7.70
CA ASP A 70 -5.56 12.32 9.12
C ASP A 70 -4.15 12.89 9.30
N ALA A 71 -4.00 13.87 10.18
CA ALA A 71 -2.72 14.53 10.44
C ALA A 71 -1.65 13.54 10.92
N LEU A 72 -2.03 12.43 11.55
CA LEU A 72 -1.08 11.45 12.06
C LEU A 72 -0.54 10.52 10.97
N THR A 73 -1.22 10.40 9.84
CA THR A 73 -0.87 9.42 8.81
C THR A 73 -0.67 10.02 7.41
N ASN A 74 -1.02 11.29 7.22
CA ASN A 74 -1.06 11.89 5.88
C ASN A 74 0.30 11.96 5.17
N LYS A 75 1.39 11.84 5.90
CA LYS A 75 2.74 11.88 5.32
C LYS A 75 3.31 10.50 5.00
N ILE A 76 2.62 9.43 5.38
CA ILE A 76 3.05 8.08 5.05
C ILE A 76 2.77 7.84 3.57
N PRO A 77 3.79 7.50 2.75
CA PRO A 77 3.54 7.20 1.33
C PRO A 77 2.61 6.01 1.16
N VAL A 78 1.69 6.11 0.20
CA VAL A 78 0.74 5.04 -0.12
C VAL A 78 0.94 4.63 -1.57
N VAL A 79 1.23 3.34 -1.79
CA VAL A 79 1.36 2.75 -3.11
C VAL A 79 0.17 1.81 -3.31
N MET A 80 -0.68 2.09 -4.30
CA MET A 80 -1.75 1.17 -4.64
C MET A 80 -1.24 0.08 -5.56
N CYS A 81 -1.61 -1.18 -5.28
CA CYS A 81 -1.27 -2.33 -6.11
C CYS A 81 -2.54 -3.10 -6.39
N SER A 82 -3.01 -3.12 -7.64
CA SER A 82 -4.31 -3.71 -7.93
C SER A 82 -4.38 -4.23 -9.37
N THR A 83 -5.31 -5.18 -9.58
CA THR A 83 -5.67 -5.61 -10.93
C THR A 83 -6.54 -4.59 -11.66
N LYS A 84 -7.12 -3.64 -10.93
CA LYS A 84 -7.84 -2.51 -11.53
C LYS A 84 -6.82 -1.61 -12.20
N SER A 85 -6.72 -1.68 -13.53
CA SER A 85 -5.62 -1.10 -14.26
C SER A 85 -6.01 -0.10 -15.35
N THR A 86 -7.29 0.29 -15.41
CA THR A 86 -7.72 1.30 -16.38
C THR A 86 -7.14 2.66 -16.02
N ASP A 87 -7.06 3.55 -17.01
CA ASP A 87 -6.63 4.92 -16.76
C ASP A 87 -7.51 5.61 -15.72
N MET A 88 -8.81 5.32 -15.74
CA MET A 88 -9.75 5.87 -14.76
C MET A 88 -9.46 5.36 -13.35
N ASP A 89 -9.13 4.07 -13.19
CA ASP A 89 -8.77 3.51 -11.88
C ASP A 89 -7.55 4.21 -11.32
N LYS A 90 -6.52 4.38 -12.14
CA LYS A 90 -5.29 5.04 -11.73
C LYS A 90 -5.52 6.50 -11.38
N PHE A 91 -6.29 7.20 -12.20
CA PHE A 91 -6.65 8.59 -11.95
C PHE A 91 -7.37 8.73 -10.60
N TRP A 92 -8.35 7.84 -10.35
CA TRP A 92 -9.13 7.89 -9.13
C TRP A 92 -8.27 7.61 -7.90
N GLY A 93 -7.34 6.66 -8.00
CA GLY A 93 -6.40 6.36 -6.92
C GLY A 93 -5.52 7.54 -6.57
N MET A 94 -4.94 8.17 -7.58
CA MET A 94 -4.10 9.35 -7.36
C MET A 94 -4.92 10.52 -6.80
N LYS A 95 -6.19 10.62 -7.20
CA LYS A 95 -7.11 11.62 -6.70
C LYS A 95 -7.38 11.45 -5.20
N GLN A 96 -7.37 10.21 -4.69
CA GLN A 96 -7.53 9.96 -3.25
C GLN A 96 -6.25 10.25 -2.47
N GLY A 97 -5.18 10.59 -3.12
CA GLY A 97 -3.92 10.94 -2.49
C GLY A 97 -2.84 9.86 -2.54
N ALA A 98 -3.03 8.78 -3.31
CA ALA A 98 -1.99 7.78 -3.48
C ALA A 98 -0.75 8.41 -4.10
N ASP A 99 0.42 7.95 -3.67
CA ASP A 99 1.69 8.46 -4.16
C ASP A 99 2.16 7.71 -5.40
N ALA A 100 1.67 6.48 -5.59
CA ALA A 100 1.94 5.69 -6.79
C ALA A 100 0.84 4.66 -6.99
N TYR A 101 0.73 4.14 -8.22
CA TYR A 101 -0.24 3.11 -8.57
C TYR A 101 0.47 2.08 -9.43
N ILE A 102 0.55 0.84 -8.95
CA ILE A 102 1.21 -0.26 -9.64
C ILE A 102 0.17 -1.33 -9.96
N THR A 103 0.16 -1.79 -11.21
CA THR A 103 -0.81 -2.80 -11.63
C THR A 103 -0.27 -4.21 -11.42
N LYS A 104 -1.17 -5.13 -11.07
CA LYS A 104 -0.84 -6.55 -10.96
C LYS A 104 -0.92 -7.20 -12.35
N PRO A 105 -0.08 -8.18 -12.65
CA PRO A 105 0.90 -8.83 -11.77
C PRO A 105 2.10 -7.93 -11.46
N ILE A 106 2.60 -8.06 -10.23
CA ILE A 106 3.64 -7.16 -9.73
C ILE A 106 5.00 -7.48 -10.35
N ASP A 107 5.66 -6.44 -10.85
CA ASP A 107 7.07 -6.48 -11.23
C ASP A 107 7.88 -6.10 -9.98
N GLN A 108 8.72 -7.01 -9.51
CA GLN A 108 9.48 -6.81 -8.27
C GLN A 108 10.37 -5.59 -8.34
N GLU A 109 11.07 -5.39 -9.45
CA GLU A 109 11.97 -4.24 -9.59
C GLU A 109 11.20 -2.92 -9.56
N GLU A 110 10.06 -2.86 -10.23
CA GLU A 110 9.21 -1.68 -10.23
C GLU A 110 8.72 -1.34 -8.82
N LEU A 111 8.22 -2.34 -8.12
CA LEU A 111 7.70 -2.15 -6.76
C LEU A 111 8.79 -1.64 -5.83
N VAL A 112 9.92 -2.33 -5.79
CA VAL A 112 11.02 -1.97 -4.88
C VAL A 112 11.57 -0.59 -5.21
N ARG A 113 11.76 -0.28 -6.49
CA ARG A 113 12.25 1.03 -6.92
C ARG A 113 11.29 2.14 -6.51
N THR A 114 10.00 1.94 -6.74
CA THR A 114 8.97 2.91 -6.39
C THR A 114 8.96 3.19 -4.88
N VAL A 115 8.98 2.12 -4.09
CA VAL A 115 8.97 2.25 -2.63
C VAL A 115 10.22 2.97 -2.14
N LYS A 116 11.38 2.61 -2.64
CA LYS A 116 12.64 3.25 -2.25
C LYS A 116 12.64 4.75 -2.57
N GLN A 117 12.11 5.13 -3.72
CA GLN A 117 12.02 6.54 -4.10
C GLN A 117 11.11 7.32 -3.16
N LEU A 118 9.98 6.75 -2.78
CA LEU A 118 9.01 7.41 -1.91
C LEU A 118 9.53 7.57 -0.48
N ILE A 119 10.19 6.55 0.05
CA ILE A 119 10.75 6.60 1.40
C ILE A 119 11.89 7.62 1.47
N LYS A 120 12.68 7.70 0.42
CA LYS A 120 13.83 8.58 0.35
C LYS A 120 13.43 10.06 0.27
N GLY A 121 12.34 10.28 -0.42
CA GLY A 121 11.90 11.59 -0.77
C GLY A 121 11.25 12.36 0.27
#